data_2cab1fddd267051421a24db1489a7904
#
_entry.id   2cab1fddd267051421a24db1489a7904
#
_cell.length_a   1.000
_cell.length_b   1.000
_cell.length_c   1.000
_cell.angle_alpha   90.00
_cell.angle_beta   90.00
_cell.angle_gamma   90.00
#
_symmetry.space_group_name_H-M   'P 1'
#
loop_
_entity.id
_entity.type
_entity.pdbx_description
1 polymer ?
#
loop_
_entity_poly.entity_id
_entity_poly.type
_entity_poly.pdbx_seq_one_letter_code
_entity_poly.pdbx_strand_id
1 'polypeptide(L)'
;IIVMGLLLYHRFKLALEKTAVDNTEATVEATVDRLNADLLDIRQILNGANYNVVQQFDISSREFSEQFSLLYETNSDKIQSVALYDQKGNLIASEPVAAEKKNVKVQTQEWYKNAEDAIENIHFSTPHIQELFEDGSYRYQWVVSLSRYVDVNKGETPETGILLLDMKYSVIRDVMKQINDCSGGIYYYLTSQDGEMIYHPRGTELNRGLF
;
A
#
# COMPACT_ATOMS: atom_id res chain seq x y z
N ILE A 1 -58.27 5.50 12.32
CA ILE A 1 -57.56 4.70 11.31
C ILE A 1 -56.40 5.52 10.71
N ILE A 2 -56.63 6.75 10.23
CA ILE A 2 -55.59 7.61 9.58
C ILE A 2 -54.43 7.93 10.54
N VAL A 3 -54.73 8.34 11.77
CA VAL A 3 -53.69 8.68 12.79
C VAL A 3 -52.84 7.46 13.14
N MET A 4 -53.40 6.27 13.24
CA MET A 4 -52.68 5.04 13.51
C MET A 4 -51.77 4.64 12.32
N GLY A 5 -52.22 4.85 11.10
CA GLY A 5 -51.43 4.65 9.89
C GLY A 5 -50.23 5.60 9.81
N LEU A 6 -50.39 6.87 10.18
CA LEU A 6 -49.29 7.86 10.23
C LEU A 6 -48.27 7.53 11.33
N LEU A 7 -48.71 7.08 12.51
CA LEU A 7 -47.81 6.65 13.58
C LEU A 7 -47.00 5.40 13.22
N LEU A 8 -47.64 4.42 12.59
CA LEU A 8 -46.96 3.22 12.09
C LEU A 8 -45.97 3.54 10.99
N TYR A 9 -46.34 4.40 10.04
CA TYR A 9 -45.44 4.86 8.99
C TYR A 9 -44.21 5.57 9.57
N HIS A 10 -44.40 6.48 10.53
CA HIS A 10 -43.30 7.22 11.15
C HIS A 10 -42.35 6.29 11.93
N ARG A 11 -42.90 5.35 12.72
CA ARG A 11 -42.09 4.34 13.43
C ARG A 11 -41.35 3.42 12.47
N PHE A 12 -41.98 3.01 11.37
CA PHE A 12 -41.36 2.16 10.36
C PHE A 12 -40.22 2.90 9.65
N LYS A 13 -40.43 4.17 9.28
CA LYS A 13 -39.40 5.02 8.69
C LYS A 13 -38.18 5.17 9.60
N LEU A 14 -38.38 5.49 10.87
CA LEU A 14 -37.29 5.61 11.87
C LEU A 14 -36.55 4.27 12.06
N ALA A 15 -37.26 3.16 12.08
CA ALA A 15 -36.64 1.84 12.20
C ALA A 15 -35.80 1.50 10.97
N LEU A 16 -36.27 1.83 9.76
CA LEU A 16 -35.52 1.62 8.51
C LEU A 16 -34.27 2.51 8.46
N GLU A 17 -34.39 3.79 8.84
CA GLU A 17 -33.25 4.71 8.88
C GLU A 17 -32.20 4.23 9.86
N LYS A 18 -32.60 3.81 11.07
CA LYS A 18 -31.69 3.24 12.06
C LYS A 18 -31.00 1.96 11.54
N THR A 19 -31.76 1.03 11.00
CA THR A 19 -31.20 -0.23 10.45
C THR A 19 -30.23 0.05 9.30
N ALA A 20 -30.51 1.05 8.45
CA ALA A 20 -29.60 1.44 7.37
C ALA A 20 -28.29 2.01 7.91
N VAL A 21 -28.35 2.86 8.93
CA VAL A 21 -27.15 3.41 9.59
C VAL A 21 -26.34 2.30 10.26
N ASP A 22 -26.98 1.46 11.08
CA ASP A 22 -26.32 0.36 11.80
C ASP A 22 -25.63 -0.62 10.81
N ASN A 23 -26.28 -0.95 9.68
CA ASN A 23 -25.71 -1.80 8.64
C ASN A 23 -24.53 -1.12 7.93
N THR A 24 -24.61 0.19 7.69
CA THR A 24 -23.53 0.96 7.06
C THR A 24 -22.31 0.98 7.97
N GLU A 25 -22.49 1.24 9.25
CA GLU A 25 -21.43 1.25 10.26
C GLU A 25 -20.73 -0.12 10.35
N ALA A 26 -21.47 -1.20 10.51
CA ALA A 26 -20.92 -2.56 10.53
C ALA A 26 -20.14 -2.91 9.24
N THR A 27 -20.62 -2.44 8.09
CA THR A 27 -19.94 -2.66 6.81
C THR A 27 -18.62 -1.88 6.73
N VAL A 28 -18.61 -0.64 7.21
CA VAL A 28 -17.39 0.17 7.29
C VAL A 28 -16.39 -0.46 8.24
N GLU A 29 -16.80 -0.86 9.44
CA GLU A 29 -15.92 -1.53 10.42
C GLU A 29 -15.27 -2.79 9.82
N ALA A 30 -16.05 -3.69 9.22
CA ALA A 30 -15.54 -4.90 8.59
C ALA A 30 -14.55 -4.59 7.43
N THR A 31 -14.78 -3.49 6.69
CA THR A 31 -13.89 -3.06 5.62
C THR A 31 -12.58 -2.50 6.17
N VAL A 32 -12.65 -1.71 7.24
CA VAL A 32 -11.48 -1.16 7.94
C VAL A 32 -10.64 -2.30 8.51
N ASP A 33 -11.27 -3.27 9.17
CA ASP A 33 -10.56 -4.44 9.73
C ASP A 33 -9.84 -5.23 8.64
N ARG A 34 -10.46 -5.42 7.49
CA ARG A 34 -9.85 -6.10 6.35
C ARG A 34 -8.67 -5.31 5.78
N LEU A 35 -8.83 -4.00 5.55
CA LEU A 35 -7.73 -3.14 5.09
C LEU A 35 -6.56 -3.15 6.08
N ASN A 36 -6.85 -3.06 7.37
CA ASN A 36 -5.83 -3.13 8.41
C ASN A 36 -5.08 -4.47 8.39
N ALA A 37 -5.79 -5.59 8.21
CA ALA A 37 -5.17 -6.90 8.10
C ALA A 37 -4.25 -7.00 6.86
N ASP A 38 -4.70 -6.52 5.70
CA ASP A 38 -3.91 -6.51 4.47
C ASP A 38 -2.67 -5.60 4.59
N LEU A 39 -2.80 -4.41 5.18
CA LEU A 39 -1.67 -3.50 5.42
C LEU A 39 -0.69 -4.04 6.46
N LEU A 40 -1.20 -4.73 7.50
CA LEU A 40 -0.35 -5.40 8.48
C LEU A 40 0.47 -6.53 7.85
N ASP A 41 -0.13 -7.29 6.96
CA ASP A 41 0.56 -8.36 6.22
C ASP A 41 1.68 -7.79 5.34
N ILE A 42 1.43 -6.72 4.59
CA ILE A 42 2.47 -6.01 3.82
C ILE A 42 3.61 -5.51 4.73
N ARG A 43 3.26 -4.96 5.90
CA ARG A 43 4.26 -4.55 6.89
C ARG A 43 5.09 -5.72 7.41
N GLN A 44 4.49 -6.90 7.57
CA GLN A 44 5.20 -8.12 7.96
C GLN A 44 6.15 -8.60 6.86
N ILE A 45 5.75 -8.49 5.57
CA ILE A 45 6.63 -8.79 4.44
C ILE A 45 7.87 -7.89 4.46
N LEU A 46 7.70 -6.57 4.65
CA LEU A 46 8.82 -5.63 4.75
C LEU A 46 9.74 -5.94 5.95
N ASN A 47 9.15 -6.27 7.10
CA ASN A 47 9.92 -6.68 8.28
C ASN A 47 10.66 -8.00 8.03
N GLY A 48 10.02 -8.96 7.36
CA GLY A 48 10.65 -10.22 6.95
C GLY A 48 11.84 -9.98 6.01
N ALA A 49 11.68 -9.09 5.03
CA ALA A 49 12.76 -8.68 4.15
C ALA A 49 13.95 -8.09 4.94
N ASN A 50 13.67 -7.20 5.90
CA ASN A 50 14.71 -6.60 6.73
C ASN A 50 15.42 -7.64 7.62
N TYR A 51 14.67 -8.31 8.51
CA TYR A 51 15.27 -9.12 9.57
C TYR A 51 15.74 -10.50 9.10
N ASN A 52 15.05 -11.11 8.14
CA ASN A 52 15.33 -12.48 7.72
C ASN A 52 16.18 -12.54 6.44
N VAL A 53 16.32 -11.41 5.72
CA VAL A 53 17.11 -11.40 4.47
C VAL A 53 18.24 -10.38 4.57
N VAL A 54 17.95 -9.07 4.67
CA VAL A 54 18.94 -8.00 4.59
C VAL A 54 19.96 -8.05 5.73
N GLN A 55 19.49 -8.30 6.96
CA GLN A 55 20.38 -8.39 8.13
C GLN A 55 21.04 -9.77 8.28
N GLN A 56 20.39 -10.81 7.78
CA GLN A 56 20.85 -12.19 7.98
C GLN A 56 21.96 -12.58 7.01
N PHE A 57 21.84 -12.22 5.73
CA PHE A 57 22.75 -12.65 4.68
C PHE A 57 23.62 -11.52 4.18
N ASP A 58 24.90 -11.84 3.88
CA ASP A 58 25.78 -10.89 3.20
C ASP A 58 25.17 -10.54 1.82
N ILE A 59 24.97 -9.25 1.57
CA ILE A 59 24.35 -8.75 0.33
C ILE A 59 25.12 -9.13 -0.95
N SER A 60 26.40 -9.51 -0.82
CA SER A 60 27.21 -9.98 -1.93
C SER A 60 27.09 -11.50 -2.15
N SER A 61 26.40 -12.19 -1.25
CA SER A 61 26.27 -13.65 -1.31
C SER A 61 25.17 -14.10 -2.29
N ARG A 62 25.32 -15.33 -2.75
CA ARG A 62 24.30 -15.98 -3.55
C ARG A 62 23.04 -16.26 -2.72
N GLU A 63 23.23 -16.62 -1.46
CA GLU A 63 22.15 -16.90 -0.52
C GLU A 63 21.26 -15.68 -0.34
N PHE A 64 21.83 -14.46 -0.23
CA PHE A 64 21.05 -13.23 -0.20
C PHE A 64 20.17 -13.09 -1.44
N SER A 65 20.75 -13.25 -2.63
CA SER A 65 20.00 -13.11 -3.89
C SER A 65 18.86 -14.12 -3.98
N GLU A 66 19.10 -15.38 -3.59
CA GLU A 66 18.10 -16.44 -3.61
C GLU A 66 16.95 -16.16 -2.61
N GLN A 67 17.26 -15.69 -1.40
CA GLN A 67 16.25 -15.37 -0.39
C GLN A 67 15.47 -14.09 -0.71
N PHE A 68 16.14 -13.10 -1.31
CA PHE A 68 15.48 -11.85 -1.74
C PHE A 68 14.50 -12.10 -2.89
N SER A 69 14.91 -12.94 -3.86
CA SER A 69 14.04 -13.37 -4.95
C SER A 69 12.87 -14.22 -4.45
N LEU A 70 13.12 -15.18 -3.56
CA LEU A 70 12.07 -16.03 -2.98
C LEU A 70 11.02 -15.21 -2.21
N LEU A 71 11.46 -14.20 -1.45
CA LEU A 71 10.55 -13.28 -0.75
C LEU A 71 9.62 -12.56 -1.73
N TYR A 72 10.15 -12.06 -2.84
CA TYR A 72 9.35 -11.42 -3.88
C TYR A 72 8.40 -12.42 -4.55
N GLU A 73 8.89 -13.56 -5.02
CA GLU A 73 8.09 -14.57 -5.72
C GLU A 73 6.90 -15.04 -4.87
N THR A 74 7.14 -15.29 -3.58
CA THR A 74 6.10 -15.76 -2.63
C THR A 74 5.01 -14.72 -2.40
N ASN A 75 5.31 -13.43 -2.54
CA ASN A 75 4.39 -12.33 -2.27
C ASN A 75 4.05 -11.50 -3.52
N SER A 76 4.36 -12.01 -4.71
CA SER A 76 4.17 -11.29 -5.98
C SER A 76 2.72 -11.00 -6.35
N ASP A 77 1.76 -11.61 -5.68
CA ASP A 77 0.34 -11.26 -5.76
C ASP A 77 0.04 -9.90 -5.12
N LYS A 78 0.76 -9.52 -4.05
CA LYS A 78 0.54 -8.29 -3.25
C LYS A 78 1.56 -7.20 -3.52
N ILE A 79 2.82 -7.56 -3.81
CA ILE A 79 3.90 -6.59 -4.04
C ILE A 79 4.24 -6.48 -5.52
N GLN A 80 4.55 -5.25 -5.96
CA GLN A 80 4.98 -4.93 -7.31
C GLN A 80 6.49 -5.06 -7.44
N SER A 81 7.22 -4.57 -6.44
CA SER A 81 8.68 -4.63 -6.37
C SER A 81 9.17 -4.54 -4.93
N VAL A 82 10.38 -5.03 -4.71
CA VAL A 82 11.17 -4.80 -3.51
C VAL A 82 12.58 -4.40 -3.94
N ALA A 83 13.15 -3.39 -3.30
CA ALA A 83 14.48 -2.87 -3.64
C ALA A 83 15.26 -2.46 -2.38
N LEU A 84 16.57 -2.66 -2.42
CA LEU A 84 17.51 -2.23 -1.39
C LEU A 84 18.48 -1.22 -2.00
N TYR A 85 18.58 -0.06 -1.37
CA TYR A 85 19.47 1.02 -1.74
C TYR A 85 20.53 1.27 -0.67
N ASP A 86 21.72 1.69 -1.07
CA ASP A 86 22.73 2.20 -0.13
C ASP A 86 22.41 3.63 0.32
N GLN A 87 23.17 4.15 1.29
CA GLN A 87 23.04 5.54 1.77
C GLN A 87 23.29 6.60 0.69
N LYS A 88 23.90 6.26 -0.44
CA LYS A 88 24.15 7.16 -1.55
C LYS A 88 23.06 7.10 -2.61
N GLY A 89 22.03 6.26 -2.39
CA GLY A 89 20.95 6.02 -3.32
C GLY A 89 21.33 5.13 -4.49
N ASN A 90 22.41 4.35 -4.40
CA ASN A 90 22.73 3.35 -5.40
C ASN A 90 21.93 2.06 -5.12
N LEU A 91 21.38 1.48 -6.16
CA LEU A 91 20.66 0.21 -6.07
C LEU A 91 21.63 -0.92 -5.73
N ILE A 92 21.36 -1.64 -4.65
CA ILE A 92 22.09 -2.84 -4.25
C ILE A 92 21.41 -4.08 -4.86
N ALA A 93 20.09 -4.18 -4.68
CA ALA A 93 19.30 -5.30 -5.18
C ALA A 93 17.88 -4.84 -5.48
N SER A 94 17.24 -5.49 -6.46
CA SER A 94 15.80 -5.32 -6.72
C SER A 94 15.18 -6.60 -7.24
N GLU A 95 13.93 -6.83 -6.84
CA GLU A 95 13.07 -7.86 -7.40
C GLU A 95 11.71 -7.25 -7.78
N PRO A 96 11.21 -7.50 -9.00
CA PRO A 96 11.91 -8.20 -10.08
C PRO A 96 13.16 -7.46 -10.53
N VAL A 97 14.15 -8.18 -11.01
CA VAL A 97 15.36 -7.56 -11.57
C VAL A 97 14.97 -6.67 -12.75
N ALA A 98 15.13 -5.38 -12.59
CA ALA A 98 14.77 -4.38 -13.60
C ALA A 98 15.80 -3.25 -13.65
N ALA A 99 15.95 -2.62 -14.81
CA ALA A 99 16.80 -1.45 -14.94
C ALA A 99 16.14 -0.23 -14.32
N GLU A 100 16.92 0.56 -13.58
CA GLU A 100 16.45 1.87 -13.09
C GLU A 100 16.29 2.85 -14.26
N LYS A 101 15.26 3.67 -14.19
CA LYS A 101 15.06 4.78 -15.16
C LYS A 101 16.17 5.82 -15.01
N LYS A 102 16.81 6.17 -16.10
CA LYS A 102 18.02 7.04 -16.14
C LYS A 102 17.88 8.43 -15.53
N ASN A 103 16.65 8.94 -15.39
CA ASN A 103 16.39 10.31 -14.94
C ASN A 103 15.85 10.40 -13.50
N VAL A 104 15.78 9.30 -12.78
CA VAL A 104 15.27 9.29 -11.41
C VAL A 104 16.44 9.45 -10.43
N LYS A 105 16.35 10.51 -9.61
CA LYS A 105 17.24 10.68 -8.46
C LYS A 105 16.53 10.13 -7.22
N VAL A 106 16.92 8.96 -6.81
CA VAL A 106 16.31 8.22 -5.70
C VAL A 106 16.28 9.05 -4.42
N GLN A 107 17.36 9.76 -4.09
CA GLN A 107 17.48 10.62 -2.91
C GLN A 107 16.51 11.82 -2.89
N THR A 108 15.91 12.18 -4.02
CA THR A 108 14.90 13.25 -4.07
C THR A 108 13.49 12.75 -3.86
N GLN A 109 13.29 11.44 -3.86
CA GLN A 109 12.00 10.80 -3.65
C GLN A 109 11.54 10.96 -2.20
N GLU A 110 10.24 11.14 -2.02
CA GLU A 110 9.64 11.34 -0.70
C GLU A 110 9.86 10.14 0.22
N TRP A 111 9.67 8.92 -0.30
CA TRP A 111 9.88 7.71 0.46
C TRP A 111 11.33 7.55 0.97
N TYR A 112 12.32 8.03 0.18
CA TYR A 112 13.73 7.98 0.58
C TYR A 112 14.00 8.94 1.74
N LYS A 113 13.57 10.19 1.62
CA LYS A 113 13.70 11.22 2.66
C LYS A 113 13.00 10.82 3.96
N ASN A 114 11.77 10.33 3.84
CA ASN A 114 11.00 9.88 5.01
C ASN A 114 11.69 8.74 5.75
N ALA A 115 12.35 7.81 5.04
CA ALA A 115 13.12 6.74 5.67
C ALA A 115 14.39 7.26 6.38
N GLU A 116 15.04 8.31 5.85
CA GLU A 116 16.19 8.94 6.50
C GLU A 116 15.79 9.76 7.73
N ASP A 117 14.66 10.48 7.67
CA ASP A 117 14.20 11.38 8.72
C ASP A 117 13.67 10.65 9.98
N ALA A 118 13.14 9.44 9.81
CA ALA A 118 12.57 8.68 10.92
C ALA A 118 12.96 7.20 10.85
N ILE A 119 14.19 6.92 11.22
CA ILE A 119 14.94 5.66 11.09
C ILE A 119 14.19 4.43 11.65
N GLU A 120 13.39 4.57 12.70
CA GLU A 120 12.71 3.44 13.34
C GLU A 120 11.33 3.13 12.73
N ASN A 121 10.80 4.00 11.88
CA ASN A 121 9.43 3.90 11.37
C ASN A 121 9.37 3.30 9.96
N ILE A 122 8.25 2.68 9.68
CA ILE A 122 7.85 2.32 8.32
C ILE A 122 6.95 3.45 7.80
N HIS A 123 7.32 4.01 6.66
CA HIS A 123 6.58 5.07 6.00
C HIS A 123 5.77 4.51 4.85
N PHE A 124 4.51 4.91 4.77
CA PHE A 124 3.62 4.62 3.66
C PHE A 124 3.43 5.88 2.82
N SER A 125 3.62 5.76 1.51
CA SER A 125 3.25 6.83 0.58
C SER A 125 1.75 6.82 0.28
N THR A 126 1.25 7.90 -0.31
CA THR A 126 -0.02 7.86 -1.03
C THR A 126 0.10 7.06 -2.33
N PRO A 127 -1.02 6.57 -2.92
CA PRO A 127 -0.98 5.85 -4.18
C PRO A 127 -0.38 6.70 -5.31
N HIS A 128 0.61 6.16 -6.01
CA HIS A 128 1.28 6.82 -7.12
C HIS A 128 1.68 5.82 -8.20
N ILE A 129 2.14 6.32 -9.33
CA ILE A 129 2.68 5.49 -10.42
C ILE A 129 4.11 5.12 -10.07
N GLN A 130 4.47 3.84 -10.21
CA GLN A 130 5.85 3.38 -10.05
C GLN A 130 6.74 4.05 -11.10
N GLU A 131 7.74 4.81 -10.65
CA GLU A 131 8.60 5.62 -11.52
C GLU A 131 10.08 5.20 -11.49
N LEU A 132 10.47 4.27 -10.63
CA LEU A 132 11.88 3.91 -10.42
C LEU A 132 12.43 2.98 -11.49
N PHE A 133 11.65 1.98 -11.89
CA PHE A 133 12.10 0.91 -12.76
C PHE A 133 11.50 1.00 -14.15
N GLU A 134 12.29 0.61 -15.15
CA GLU A 134 11.77 0.41 -16.50
C GLU A 134 10.88 -0.83 -16.51
N ASP A 135 9.60 -0.63 -16.79
CA ASP A 135 8.65 -1.71 -16.99
C ASP A 135 8.43 -1.87 -18.50
N GLY A 136 8.68 -3.09 -18.99
CA GLY A 136 8.39 -3.46 -20.38
C GLY A 136 6.89 -3.49 -20.72
N SER A 137 6.01 -3.33 -19.72
CA SER A 137 4.58 -3.18 -19.91
C SER A 137 4.25 -1.72 -20.21
N TYR A 138 3.45 -1.46 -21.25
CA TYR A 138 2.92 -0.11 -21.57
C TYR A 138 1.82 0.33 -20.56
N ARG A 139 1.72 -0.27 -19.39
CA ARG A 139 0.70 0.03 -18.39
C ARG A 139 1.32 0.72 -17.19
N TYR A 140 0.69 1.78 -16.73
CA TYR A 140 1.05 2.41 -15.45
C TYR A 140 0.77 1.45 -14.29
N GLN A 141 1.82 1.15 -13.53
CA GLN A 141 1.72 0.34 -12.31
C GLN A 141 1.48 1.29 -11.13
N TRP A 142 0.25 1.27 -10.60
CA TRP A 142 -0.09 2.01 -9.39
C TRP A 142 0.35 1.24 -8.15
N VAL A 143 1.08 1.92 -7.28
CA VAL A 143 1.66 1.36 -6.07
C VAL A 143 1.44 2.27 -4.86
N VAL A 144 1.60 1.70 -3.68
CA VAL A 144 1.84 2.40 -2.42
C VAL A 144 3.21 1.95 -1.95
N SER A 145 4.14 2.88 -1.81
CA SER A 145 5.50 2.57 -1.38
C SER A 145 5.63 2.54 0.13
N LEU A 146 6.26 1.49 0.64
CA LEU A 146 6.69 1.37 2.02
C LEU A 146 8.20 1.47 2.05
N SER A 147 8.74 2.34 2.88
CA SER A 147 10.19 2.50 3.03
C SER A 147 10.61 2.42 4.49
N ARG A 148 11.83 1.93 4.69
CA ARG A 148 12.45 1.82 6.00
C ARG A 148 13.95 1.92 5.90
N TYR A 149 14.57 2.64 6.85
CA TYR A 149 16.00 2.59 7.09
C TYR A 149 16.40 1.25 7.70
N VAL A 150 17.45 0.61 7.19
CA VAL A 150 17.85 -0.75 7.59
C VAL A 150 19.37 -0.87 7.77
N ASP A 151 19.78 -1.74 8.70
CA ASP A 151 21.15 -2.22 8.77
C ASP A 151 21.35 -3.30 7.71
N VAL A 152 22.46 -3.20 6.97
CA VAL A 152 22.79 -4.07 5.85
C VAL A 152 24.00 -4.93 6.23
N ASN A 153 23.84 -6.24 6.11
CA ASN A 153 24.96 -7.15 6.33
C ASN A 153 25.87 -7.19 5.07
N LYS A 154 27.10 -6.67 5.23
CA LYS A 154 28.14 -6.67 4.21
C LYS A 154 29.46 -7.18 4.79
N GLY A 155 29.44 -8.34 5.42
CA GLY A 155 30.60 -8.95 6.06
C GLY A 155 31.04 -8.20 7.33
N GLU A 156 32.31 -7.81 7.41
CA GLU A 156 32.89 -7.24 8.65
C GLU A 156 32.52 -5.78 8.90
N THR A 157 32.04 -5.04 7.90
CA THR A 157 31.67 -3.63 8.02
C THR A 157 30.17 -3.45 8.07
N PRO A 158 29.61 -2.93 9.18
CA PRO A 158 28.20 -2.57 9.21
C PRO A 158 27.95 -1.42 8.23
N GLU A 159 27.08 -1.63 7.30
CA GLU A 159 26.57 -0.60 6.40
C GLU A 159 25.07 -0.38 6.69
N THR A 160 24.54 0.71 6.20
CA THR A 160 23.12 0.99 6.30
C THR A 160 22.55 1.34 4.93
N GLY A 161 21.25 1.17 4.79
CA GLY A 161 20.57 1.40 3.52
C GLY A 161 19.11 1.70 3.73
N ILE A 162 18.40 1.79 2.62
CA ILE A 162 16.94 1.96 2.62
C ILE A 162 16.32 0.80 1.87
N LEU A 163 15.45 0.08 2.56
CA LEU A 163 14.62 -0.96 2.00
C LEU A 163 13.31 -0.34 1.55
N LEU A 164 12.98 -0.50 0.28
CA LEU A 164 11.75 -0.06 -0.38
C LEU A 164 10.93 -1.28 -0.77
N LEU A 165 9.63 -1.24 -0.50
CA LEU A 165 8.65 -2.20 -0.97
C LEU A 165 7.49 -1.46 -1.62
N ASP A 166 7.23 -1.73 -2.88
CA ASP A 166 6.07 -1.22 -3.60
C ASP A 166 4.92 -2.21 -3.51
N MET A 167 3.93 -1.92 -2.70
CA MET A 167 2.68 -2.67 -2.63
C MET A 167 1.82 -2.36 -3.87
N LYS A 168 1.24 -3.38 -4.48
CA LYS A 168 0.26 -3.18 -5.56
C LYS A 168 -0.96 -2.43 -5.02
N TYR A 169 -1.33 -1.34 -5.66
CA TYR A 169 -2.52 -0.57 -5.30
C TYR A 169 -3.82 -1.41 -5.37
N SER A 170 -3.81 -2.50 -6.16
CA SER A 170 -4.94 -3.43 -6.23
C SER A 170 -5.34 -4.02 -4.88
N VAL A 171 -4.41 -4.14 -3.92
CA VAL A 171 -4.69 -4.61 -2.55
C VAL A 171 -5.77 -3.73 -1.90
N ILE A 172 -5.61 -2.40 -1.96
CA ILE A 172 -6.61 -1.45 -1.43
C ILE A 172 -7.83 -1.37 -2.35
N ARG A 173 -7.60 -1.21 -3.65
CA ARG A 173 -8.66 -1.02 -4.63
C ARG A 173 -9.69 -2.14 -4.61
N ASP A 174 -9.26 -3.39 -4.52
CA ASP A 174 -10.16 -4.55 -4.65
C ASP A 174 -11.04 -4.71 -3.40
N VAL A 175 -10.53 -4.37 -2.20
CA VAL A 175 -11.33 -4.29 -0.96
C VAL A 175 -12.37 -3.17 -1.09
N MET A 176 -11.93 -1.98 -1.48
CA MET A 176 -12.81 -0.82 -1.61
C MET A 176 -13.84 -0.97 -2.74
N LYS A 177 -13.48 -1.66 -3.81
CA LYS A 177 -14.42 -1.99 -4.89
C LYS A 177 -15.48 -2.95 -4.42
N GLN A 178 -15.12 -3.99 -3.67
CA GLN A 178 -16.07 -4.97 -3.16
C GLN A 178 -17.17 -4.34 -2.30
N ILE A 179 -16.80 -3.41 -1.38
CA ILE A 179 -17.80 -2.70 -0.55
C ILE A 179 -18.72 -1.83 -1.41
N ASN A 180 -18.17 -1.15 -2.42
CA ASN A 180 -18.96 -0.28 -3.30
C ASN A 180 -19.89 -1.06 -4.21
N ASP A 181 -19.48 -2.22 -4.72
CA ASP A 181 -20.31 -3.09 -5.56
C ASP A 181 -21.53 -3.63 -4.80
N CYS A 182 -21.44 -3.79 -3.47
CA CYS A 182 -22.50 -4.31 -2.60
C CYS A 182 -23.37 -3.22 -1.94
N SER A 183 -23.05 -1.94 -2.12
CA SER A 183 -23.57 -0.84 -1.29
C SER A 183 -24.95 -0.30 -1.66
N GLY A 184 -25.57 -0.79 -2.76
CA GLY A 184 -26.91 -0.36 -3.13
C GLY A 184 -27.07 1.14 -3.43
N GLY A 185 -26.00 1.83 -3.85
CA GLY A 185 -26.00 3.25 -4.20
C GLY A 185 -25.34 4.19 -3.18
N ILE A 186 -24.83 3.66 -2.07
CA ILE A 186 -23.95 4.39 -1.16
C ILE A 186 -22.53 4.33 -1.72
N TYR A 187 -21.77 5.42 -1.60
CA TYR A 187 -20.37 5.47 -2.04
C TYR A 187 -19.45 5.52 -0.84
N TYR A 188 -18.51 4.57 -0.80
CA TYR A 188 -17.41 4.55 0.16
C TYR A 188 -16.13 4.96 -0.54
N TYR A 189 -15.43 5.90 0.05
CA TYR A 189 -14.11 6.37 -0.40
C TYR A 189 -13.12 6.31 0.76
N LEU A 190 -11.84 6.36 0.45
CA LEU A 190 -10.76 6.31 1.42
C LEU A 190 -9.87 7.54 1.25
N THR A 191 -9.57 8.24 2.36
CA THR A 191 -8.64 9.35 2.41
C THR A 191 -7.54 9.10 3.45
N SER A 192 -6.41 9.78 3.31
CA SER A 192 -5.44 9.94 4.38
C SER A 192 -5.99 10.81 5.51
N GLN A 193 -5.25 10.90 6.62
CA GLN A 193 -5.60 11.81 7.73
C GLN A 193 -5.57 13.29 7.29
N ASP A 194 -4.70 13.62 6.33
CA ASP A 194 -4.55 14.97 5.78
C ASP A 194 -5.58 15.28 4.68
N GLY A 195 -6.48 14.35 4.40
CA GLY A 195 -7.58 14.51 3.43
C GLY A 195 -7.21 14.18 1.99
N GLU A 196 -6.00 13.64 1.72
CA GLU A 196 -5.64 13.20 0.38
C GLU A 196 -6.44 11.96 -0.02
N MET A 197 -6.91 11.93 -1.26
CA MET A 197 -7.72 10.83 -1.78
C MET A 197 -6.86 9.59 -2.05
N ILE A 198 -7.12 8.51 -1.32
CA ILE A 198 -6.48 7.21 -1.53
C ILE A 198 -7.30 6.36 -2.50
N TYR A 199 -8.62 6.32 -2.32
CA TYR A 199 -9.54 5.59 -3.20
C TYR A 199 -10.88 6.32 -3.36
N HIS A 200 -11.37 6.39 -4.59
CA HIS A 200 -12.73 6.82 -4.90
C HIS A 200 -13.34 5.90 -5.97
N PRO A 201 -14.62 5.48 -5.84
CA PRO A 201 -15.25 4.57 -6.79
C PRO A 201 -15.34 5.12 -8.22
N ARG A 202 -15.33 6.46 -8.35
CA ARG A 202 -15.28 7.20 -9.62
C ARG A 202 -13.93 7.85 -9.89
N GLY A 203 -12.83 7.24 -9.41
CA GLY A 203 -11.48 7.81 -9.51
C GLY A 203 -11.04 8.16 -10.93
N THR A 204 -11.45 7.39 -11.94
CA THR A 204 -11.20 7.69 -13.35
C THR A 204 -11.92 8.95 -13.85
N GLU A 205 -13.08 9.28 -13.28
CA GLU A 205 -13.86 10.49 -13.60
C GLU A 205 -13.25 11.72 -12.90
N LEU A 206 -12.79 11.57 -11.66
CA LEU A 206 -12.07 12.61 -10.91
C LEU A 206 -10.79 13.03 -11.63
N ASN A 207 -9.99 12.08 -12.10
CA ASN A 207 -8.76 12.36 -12.84
C ASN A 207 -8.99 13.02 -14.21
N ARG A 208 -10.21 12.98 -14.72
CA ARG A 208 -10.61 13.68 -15.97
C ARG A 208 -11.19 15.08 -15.71
N GLY A 209 -11.26 15.52 -14.46
CA GLY A 209 -11.82 16.83 -14.11
C GLY A 209 -13.33 16.94 -14.40
N LEU A 210 -14.08 15.85 -14.28
CA LEU A 210 -15.52 15.80 -14.52
C LEU A 210 -16.38 16.15 -13.30
N PHE A 211 -15.76 16.64 -12.21
CA PHE A 211 -16.42 17.15 -10.99
C PHE A 211 -15.77 18.46 -10.55
#